data_ffbfec0467f40eb80aa05e302c5fec6b
#
_entry.id   ffbfec0467f40eb80aa05e302c5fec6b
#
_cell.length_a   1.000
_cell.length_b   1.000
_cell.length_c   1.000
_cell.angle_alpha   90.00
_cell.angle_beta   90.00
_cell.angle_gamma   90.00
#
_symmetry.space_group_name_H-M   'P 1'
#
loop_
_entity.id
_entity.type
_entity.pdbx_description
1 polymer ?
#
loop_
_entity_poly.entity_id
_entity_poly.type
_entity_poly.pdbx_seq_one_letter_code
_entity_poly.pdbx_strand_id
1 'polypeptide(L)'
;MNQFRVWNNEKGWYESSTMLLSSCGNIIEISGSDLNNCKESLYKVEFNTGKKDSEGNYIFQGDIVRAVDDLNYSFTGVIEYSIKDCCYIIREATGAIHKIADKSEMNDGRCLVELKINYFVLGNINEDRTLLLNF
;
A
#
# COMPACT_ATOMS: atom_id res chain seq x y z
N MET A 1 4.92 -15.42 -2.27
CA MET A 1 4.45 -14.03 -2.21
C MET A 1 3.04 -13.98 -1.63
N ASN A 2 2.84 -13.23 -0.57
CA ASN A 2 1.50 -12.99 -0.04
C ASN A 2 0.78 -11.98 -0.92
N GLN A 3 -0.38 -12.35 -1.43
CA GLN A 3 -1.18 -11.46 -2.30
C GLN A 3 -1.99 -10.44 -1.51
N PHE A 4 -2.26 -10.70 -0.25
CA PHE A 4 -2.96 -9.79 0.64
C PHE A 4 -2.54 -10.02 2.08
N ARG A 5 -2.86 -9.06 2.93
CA ARG A 5 -2.73 -9.16 4.39
C ARG A 5 -4.05 -8.74 5.02
N VAL A 6 -4.32 -9.19 6.24
CA VAL A 6 -5.57 -8.94 6.95
C VAL A 6 -5.28 -8.21 8.25
N TRP A 7 -5.85 -7.03 8.39
CA TRP A 7 -5.80 -6.24 9.62
C TRP A 7 -7.03 -6.56 10.47
N ASN A 8 -6.80 -6.86 11.76
CA ASN A 8 -7.87 -7.07 12.73
C ASN A 8 -8.14 -5.75 13.44
N ASN A 9 -9.29 -5.13 13.17
CA ASN A 9 -9.69 -3.85 13.76
C ASN A 9 -9.94 -3.92 15.26
N GLU A 10 -10.39 -5.08 15.76
CA GLU A 10 -10.67 -5.28 17.17
C GLU A 10 -9.39 -5.47 17.98
N LYS A 11 -8.48 -6.30 17.49
CA LYS A 11 -7.23 -6.66 18.19
C LYS A 11 -6.11 -5.66 17.96
N GLY A 12 -6.15 -4.91 16.86
CA GLY A 12 -5.10 -3.95 16.51
C GLY A 12 -3.81 -4.59 16.03
N TRP A 13 -3.90 -5.67 15.29
CA TRP A 13 -2.74 -6.32 14.69
C TRP A 13 -3.07 -6.93 13.32
N TYR A 14 -2.02 -7.29 12.57
CA TYR A 14 -2.17 -8.11 11.37
C TYR A 14 -2.27 -9.57 11.76
N GLU A 15 -3.21 -10.28 11.13
CA GLU A 15 -3.40 -11.70 11.38
C GLU A 15 -2.23 -12.51 10.82
N SER A 16 -1.71 -13.43 11.66
CA SER A 16 -0.65 -14.36 11.28
C SER A 16 -1.15 -15.74 10.91
N SER A 17 -2.44 -16.03 11.18
CA SER A 17 -3.06 -17.31 10.83
C SER A 17 -3.33 -17.39 9.33
N THR A 18 -3.55 -18.62 8.84
CA THR A 18 -3.86 -18.82 7.43
C THR A 18 -5.26 -18.29 7.12
N MET A 19 -5.32 -17.33 6.22
CA MET A 19 -6.55 -16.70 5.77
C MET A 19 -6.76 -16.98 4.30
N LEU A 20 -8.02 -17.17 3.91
CA LEU A 20 -8.45 -17.29 2.53
C LEU A 20 -9.41 -16.16 2.20
N LEU A 21 -9.38 -15.72 0.95
CA LEU A 21 -10.34 -14.78 0.41
C LEU A 21 -11.20 -15.51 -0.62
N SER A 22 -12.51 -15.56 -0.37
CA SER A 22 -13.44 -16.20 -1.33
C SER A 22 -13.62 -15.32 -2.56
N SER A 23 -14.17 -15.89 -3.63
CA SER A 23 -14.51 -15.16 -4.85
C SER A 23 -15.54 -14.05 -4.61
N CYS A 24 -16.33 -14.17 -3.53
CA CYS A 24 -17.30 -13.15 -3.13
C CYS A 24 -16.70 -12.07 -2.20
N GLY A 25 -15.40 -12.15 -1.90
CA GLY A 25 -14.72 -11.20 -1.01
C GLY A 25 -14.81 -11.52 0.47
N ASN A 26 -15.36 -12.68 0.85
CA ASN A 26 -15.44 -13.10 2.25
C ASN A 26 -14.09 -13.59 2.75
N ILE A 27 -13.74 -13.21 3.98
CA ILE A 27 -12.52 -13.65 4.65
C ILE A 27 -12.83 -14.95 5.38
N ILE A 28 -12.02 -15.97 5.16
CA ILE A 28 -12.16 -17.29 5.76
C ILE A 28 -10.88 -17.60 6.53
N GLU A 29 -11.01 -17.86 7.84
CA GLU A 29 -9.90 -18.32 8.67
C GLU A 29 -9.84 -19.85 8.66
N ILE A 30 -8.65 -20.40 8.45
CA ILE A 30 -8.39 -21.83 8.55
C ILE A 30 -7.85 -22.12 9.94
N SER A 31 -8.60 -22.93 10.71
CA SER A 31 -8.20 -23.37 12.03
C SER A 31 -8.25 -24.91 12.06
N GLY A 32 -7.11 -25.53 11.92
CA GLY A 32 -7.02 -27.01 11.80
C GLY A 32 -7.75 -27.48 10.54
N SER A 33 -8.80 -28.30 10.71
CA SER A 33 -9.67 -28.76 9.60
C SER A 33 -10.93 -27.90 9.44
N ASP A 34 -11.10 -26.87 10.30
CA ASP A 34 -12.29 -26.03 10.29
C ASP A 34 -12.07 -24.77 9.44
N LEU A 35 -13.13 -24.39 8.73
CA LEU A 35 -13.18 -23.13 7.96
C LEU A 35 -14.20 -22.23 8.62
N ASN A 36 -13.75 -21.08 9.12
CA ASN A 36 -14.60 -20.12 9.81
C ASN A 36 -14.74 -18.84 8.99
N ASN A 37 -15.97 -18.43 8.70
CA ASN A 37 -16.24 -17.13 8.09
C ASN A 37 -15.98 -16.04 9.12
N CYS A 38 -15.18 -15.05 8.72
CA CYS A 38 -14.88 -13.89 9.54
C CYS A 38 -15.85 -12.75 9.24
N LYS A 39 -16.22 -12.00 10.28
CA LYS A 39 -17.07 -10.82 10.12
C LYS A 39 -16.29 -9.73 9.42
N GLU A 40 -16.78 -9.24 8.27
CA GLU A 40 -16.14 -8.19 7.49
C GLU A 40 -15.90 -6.90 8.29
N SER A 41 -16.79 -6.57 9.23
CA SER A 41 -16.66 -5.37 10.06
C SER A 41 -15.44 -5.39 10.99
N LEU A 42 -14.92 -6.58 11.32
CA LEU A 42 -13.76 -6.75 12.21
C LEU A 42 -12.43 -6.82 11.47
N TYR A 43 -12.46 -7.05 10.16
CA TYR A 43 -11.26 -7.30 9.37
C TYR A 43 -11.20 -6.38 8.17
N LYS A 44 -9.97 -5.99 7.82
CA LYS A 44 -9.67 -5.18 6.66
C LYS A 44 -8.66 -5.91 5.80
N VAL A 45 -9.00 -6.16 4.54
CA VAL A 45 -8.11 -6.79 3.57
C VAL A 45 -7.32 -5.71 2.84
N GLU A 46 -6.01 -5.89 2.80
CA GLU A 46 -5.10 -5.00 2.08
C GLU A 46 -4.31 -5.81 1.07
N PHE A 47 -4.42 -5.45 -0.20
CA PHE A 47 -3.80 -6.21 -1.28
C PHE A 47 -2.36 -5.78 -1.52
N ASN A 48 -1.53 -6.76 -1.92
CA ASN A 48 -0.19 -6.51 -2.41
C ASN A 48 -0.30 -5.81 -3.76
N THR A 49 0.39 -4.68 -3.92
CA THR A 49 0.38 -3.93 -5.17
C THR A 49 1.16 -4.60 -6.29
N GLY A 50 1.98 -5.59 -5.96
CA GLY A 50 2.91 -6.22 -6.90
C GLY A 50 4.21 -5.44 -7.09
N LYS A 51 4.31 -4.25 -6.51
CA LYS A 51 5.52 -3.41 -6.54
C LYS A 51 6.35 -3.63 -5.29
N LYS A 52 7.66 -3.51 -5.43
CA LYS A 52 8.61 -3.57 -4.32
C LYS A 52 9.18 -2.20 -4.05
N ASP A 53 9.51 -1.94 -2.79
CA ASP A 53 10.27 -0.76 -2.42
C ASP A 53 11.77 -0.94 -2.75
N SER A 54 12.56 0.08 -2.43
CA SER A 54 13.99 0.08 -2.73
C SER A 54 14.78 -0.95 -1.92
N GLU A 55 14.22 -1.47 -0.85
CA GLU A 55 14.81 -2.51 -0.01
C GLU A 55 14.35 -3.93 -0.38
N GLY A 56 13.51 -4.05 -1.40
CA GLY A 56 13.01 -5.33 -1.88
C GLY A 56 11.75 -5.82 -1.18
N ASN A 57 11.13 -5.01 -0.33
CA ASN A 57 9.89 -5.35 0.35
C ASN A 57 8.68 -5.03 -0.54
N TYR A 58 7.69 -5.91 -0.56
CA TYR A 58 6.45 -5.64 -1.27
C TYR A 58 5.68 -4.48 -0.62
N ILE A 59 5.09 -3.66 -1.48
CA ILE A 59 4.24 -2.54 -1.07
C ILE A 59 2.80 -3.00 -1.08
N PHE A 60 2.11 -2.83 0.05
CA PHE A 60 0.71 -3.18 0.21
C PHE A 60 -0.17 -1.95 0.24
N GLN A 61 -1.41 -2.12 -0.15
CA GLN A 61 -2.47 -1.15 0.12
C GLN A 61 -2.47 -0.82 1.63
N GLY A 62 -2.57 0.45 1.97
CA GLY A 62 -2.50 0.90 3.35
C GLY A 62 -1.10 1.22 3.86
N ASP A 63 -0.05 0.89 3.12
CA ASP A 63 1.31 1.27 3.48
C ASP A 63 1.51 2.78 3.36
N ILE A 64 2.29 3.32 4.27
CA ILE A 64 2.77 4.70 4.20
C ILE A 64 4.13 4.65 3.54
N VAL A 65 4.26 5.30 2.40
CA VAL A 65 5.49 5.28 1.62
C VAL A 65 6.03 6.68 1.39
N ARG A 66 7.34 6.77 1.30
CA ARG A 66 8.05 7.95 0.84
C ARG A 66 8.59 7.68 -0.55
N ALA A 67 8.28 8.54 -1.49
CA ALA A 67 8.81 8.50 -2.85
C ALA A 67 9.87 9.59 -3.00
N VAL A 68 11.03 9.23 -3.54
CA VAL A 68 12.15 10.15 -3.77
C VAL A 68 12.64 9.98 -5.19
N ASP A 69 12.74 11.05 -5.93
CA ASP A 69 13.31 11.02 -7.28
C ASP A 69 14.83 11.32 -7.27
N ASP A 70 15.46 11.26 -8.43
CA ASP A 70 16.90 11.49 -8.58
C ASP A 70 17.33 12.93 -8.25
N LEU A 71 16.40 13.88 -8.20
CA LEU A 71 16.64 15.26 -7.81
C LEU A 71 16.34 15.53 -6.34
N ASN A 72 16.07 14.48 -5.55
CA ASN A 72 15.70 14.53 -4.15
C ASN A 72 14.35 15.22 -3.86
N TYR A 73 13.50 15.41 -4.87
CA TYR A 73 12.11 15.75 -4.62
C TYR A 73 11.43 14.55 -4.00
N SER A 74 10.73 14.77 -2.91
CA SER A 74 10.08 13.68 -2.18
C SER A 74 8.68 14.07 -1.75
N PHE A 75 7.84 13.04 -1.61
CA PHE A 75 6.54 13.15 -0.98
C PHE A 75 6.24 11.88 -0.21
N THR A 76 5.34 11.98 0.75
CA THR A 76 4.92 10.87 1.61
C THR A 76 3.41 10.75 1.57
N GLY A 77 2.91 9.54 1.46
CA GLY A 77 1.48 9.30 1.43
C GLY A 77 1.12 7.84 1.64
N VAL A 78 -0.16 7.57 1.58
CA VAL A 78 -0.75 6.24 1.78
C VAL A 78 -1.05 5.61 0.43
N ILE A 79 -0.75 4.33 0.31
CA ILE A 79 -1.12 3.54 -0.87
C ILE A 79 -2.61 3.22 -0.82
N GLU A 80 -3.33 3.62 -1.85
CA GLU A 80 -4.74 3.33 -2.05
C GLU A 80 -4.98 2.79 -3.46
N TYR A 81 -6.06 2.05 -3.67
CA TYR A 81 -6.49 1.69 -5.01
C TYR A 81 -7.52 2.69 -5.52
N SER A 82 -7.24 3.29 -6.66
CA SER A 82 -8.17 4.23 -7.30
C SER A 82 -9.03 3.49 -8.32
N ILE A 83 -10.32 3.37 -8.04
CA ILE A 83 -11.28 2.77 -8.97
C ILE A 83 -11.38 3.62 -10.24
N LYS A 84 -11.35 4.93 -10.09
CA LYS A 84 -11.43 5.88 -11.20
C LYS A 84 -10.27 5.71 -12.18
N ASP A 85 -9.06 5.54 -11.68
CA ASP A 85 -7.84 5.42 -12.48
C ASP A 85 -7.44 3.97 -12.75
N CYS A 86 -8.13 3.01 -12.14
CA CYS A 86 -7.87 1.57 -12.25
C CYS A 86 -6.42 1.20 -11.91
N CYS A 87 -5.86 1.88 -10.90
CA CYS A 87 -4.48 1.63 -10.47
C CYS A 87 -4.27 2.02 -9.01
N TYR A 88 -3.16 1.58 -8.44
CA TYR A 88 -2.75 2.03 -7.13
C TYR A 88 -2.18 3.43 -7.21
N ILE A 89 -2.50 4.23 -6.21
CA ILE A 89 -2.06 5.63 -6.09
C ILE A 89 -1.46 5.85 -4.72
N ILE A 90 -0.71 6.94 -4.59
CA ILE A 90 -0.22 7.45 -3.31
C ILE A 90 -0.99 8.73 -3.03
N ARG A 91 -1.70 8.77 -1.91
CA ARG A 91 -2.43 9.97 -1.48
C ARG A 91 -1.69 10.64 -0.33
N GLU A 92 -1.23 11.85 -0.54
CA GLU A 92 -0.63 12.68 0.52
C GLU A 92 -1.69 13.14 1.53
N ALA A 93 -1.27 13.51 2.73
CA ALA A 93 -2.13 14.08 3.76
C ALA A 93 -2.83 15.36 3.29
N THR A 94 -2.22 16.10 2.36
CA THR A 94 -2.79 17.29 1.75
C THR A 94 -3.91 17.00 0.74
N GLY A 95 -4.07 15.72 0.35
CA GLY A 95 -5.01 15.28 -0.68
C GLY A 95 -4.41 15.15 -2.07
N ALA A 96 -3.17 15.55 -2.27
CA ALA A 96 -2.48 15.36 -3.56
C ALA A 96 -2.35 13.87 -3.89
N ILE A 97 -2.56 13.53 -5.17
CA ILE A 97 -2.59 12.15 -5.64
C ILE A 97 -1.47 11.94 -6.65
N HIS A 98 -0.72 10.84 -6.47
CA HIS A 98 0.35 10.43 -7.37
C HIS A 98 0.13 8.99 -7.80
N LYS A 99 0.29 8.70 -9.09
CA LYS A 99 0.31 7.33 -9.57
C LYS A 99 1.65 6.69 -9.22
N ILE A 100 1.62 5.40 -8.87
CA ILE A 100 2.86 4.66 -8.62
C ILE A 100 3.54 4.43 -9.97
N ALA A 101 4.77 4.91 -10.11
CA ALA A 101 5.56 4.79 -11.32
C ALA A 101 7.02 4.52 -10.95
N ASP A 102 7.75 3.84 -11.83
CA ASP A 102 9.18 3.60 -11.63
C ASP A 102 10.01 4.82 -12.02
N LYS A 103 9.45 5.67 -12.87
CA LYS A 103 10.13 6.85 -13.42
C LYS A 103 9.16 8.02 -13.53
N SER A 104 9.69 9.22 -13.37
CA SER A 104 9.01 10.46 -13.74
C SER A 104 9.73 11.10 -14.92
N GLU A 105 9.00 11.89 -15.69
CA GLU A 105 9.56 12.64 -16.82
C GLU A 105 9.60 14.12 -16.48
N MET A 106 10.72 14.76 -16.81
CA MET A 106 10.89 16.20 -16.69
C MET A 106 11.31 16.76 -18.03
N ASN A 107 10.61 17.80 -18.48
CA ASN A 107 10.97 18.52 -19.70
C ASN A 107 11.78 19.76 -19.31
N ASP A 108 13.05 19.79 -19.72
CA ASP A 108 13.94 20.93 -19.47
C ASP A 108 13.90 22.00 -20.58
N GLY A 109 12.95 21.85 -21.52
CA GLY A 109 12.80 22.73 -22.68
C GLY A 109 13.59 22.26 -23.93
N ARG A 110 14.44 21.26 -23.79
CA ARG A 110 15.25 20.70 -24.90
C ARG A 110 15.01 19.23 -25.12
N CYS A 111 14.83 18.47 -24.02
CA CYS A 111 14.59 17.03 -24.07
C CYS A 111 13.81 16.59 -22.85
N LEU A 112 13.18 15.42 -22.97
CA LEU A 112 12.58 14.74 -21.82
C LEU A 112 13.68 14.03 -21.05
N VAL A 113 13.77 14.31 -19.76
CA VAL A 113 14.69 13.63 -18.83
C VAL A 113 13.88 12.67 -17.98
N GLU A 114 14.26 11.40 -17.98
CA GLU A 114 13.66 10.41 -17.09
C GLU A 114 14.35 10.45 -15.74
N LEU A 115 13.54 10.58 -14.67
CA LEU A 115 14.01 10.54 -13.30
C LEU A 115 13.53 9.24 -12.66
N LYS A 116 14.46 8.46 -12.11
CA LYS A 116 14.12 7.26 -11.36
C LYS A 116 13.46 7.64 -10.04
N ILE A 117 12.41 6.90 -9.69
CA ILE A 117 11.71 7.09 -8.41
C ILE A 117 12.01 5.90 -7.51
N ASN A 118 12.46 6.17 -6.30
CA ASN A 118 12.68 5.18 -5.26
C ASN A 118 11.59 5.31 -4.21
N TYR A 119 11.06 4.17 -3.77
CA TYR A 119 10.02 4.10 -2.75
C TYR A 119 10.56 3.46 -1.49
N PHE A 120 10.16 3.98 -0.34
CA PHE A 120 10.52 3.45 0.96
C PHE A 120 9.25 3.27 1.79
N VAL A 121 8.99 2.05 2.25
CA VAL A 121 7.88 1.79 3.16
C VAL A 121 8.30 2.24 4.55
N LEU A 122 7.58 3.21 5.11
CA LEU A 122 7.85 3.77 6.45
C LEU A 122 7.04 3.08 7.53
N GLY A 123 5.88 2.55 7.19
CA GLY A 123 4.94 1.93 8.09
C GLY A 123 3.62 1.70 7.38
N ASN A 124 2.51 1.68 8.12
CA ASN A 124 1.18 1.52 7.53
C ASN A 124 0.14 2.37 8.27
N ILE A 125 -0.97 2.61 7.60
CA ILE A 125 -2.03 3.51 8.10
C ILE A 125 -2.69 3.00 9.37
N ASN A 126 -2.67 1.69 9.61
CA ASN A 126 -3.33 1.08 10.77
C ASN A 126 -2.50 1.25 12.05
N GLU A 127 -1.18 1.12 11.97
CA GLU A 127 -0.26 1.19 13.11
C GLU A 127 0.41 2.54 13.28
N ASP A 128 0.71 3.22 12.17
CA ASP A 128 1.64 4.36 12.13
C ASP A 128 1.02 5.62 11.53
N ARG A 129 -0.27 5.83 11.72
CA ARG A 129 -1.01 6.97 11.13
C ARG A 129 -0.33 8.31 11.37
N THR A 130 0.32 8.49 12.50
CA THR A 130 1.02 9.73 12.85
C THR A 130 2.20 10.05 11.93
N LEU A 131 2.73 9.07 11.20
CA LEU A 131 3.79 9.30 10.23
C LEU A 131 3.39 10.27 9.12
N LEU A 132 2.10 10.34 8.80
CA LEU A 132 1.58 11.25 7.78
C LEU A 132 1.61 12.71 8.23
N LEU A 133 1.60 12.96 9.54
CA LEU A 133 1.53 14.30 10.11
C LEU A 133 2.91 14.96 10.19
N ASN A 134 3.98 14.19 10.07
CA ASN A 134 5.36 14.67 10.25
C ASN A 134 6.08 14.97 8.93
N PHE A 135 5.38 14.89 7.82
CA PHE A 135 5.96 15.10 6.48
C PHE A 135 5.20 16.12 5.66
#